data_6aa35b9aab6f3aeec5721d9fefb0cbbd
#
_entry.id   6aa35b9aab6f3aeec5721d9fefb0cbbd
#
_cell.length_a   1.000
_cell.length_b   1.000
_cell.length_c   1.000
_cell.angle_alpha   90.00
_cell.angle_beta   90.00
_cell.angle_gamma   90.00
#
_symmetry.space_group_name_H-M   'P 1'
#
loop_
_entity.id
_entity.type
_entity.pdbx_description
1 polymer ?
#
loop_
_entity_poly.entity_id
_entity_poly.type
_entity_poly.pdbx_seq_one_letter_code
_entity_poly.pdbx_strand_id
1 'polypeptide(L)'
;SYPAIGAVPEKVDLVVVAVAADKVPDVLEECGQAGCRAAIIISSGFAEVSGPEGKALQEQIVEIGNRYSMRLIGPNNLGSYNVLEHMVASTSSTLLYYNDLPGGAIAWVSQSGALCSSIYGRAYDEEIGVPCVVTTGNECDLQSADIVWTLLDDPRIHVVCVYCEGIRDREKFAAAARKAQELGKPLLVFKNGKTLRG
;
A
#
# COMPACT_ATOMS: atom_id res chain seq x y z
N SER A 1 -3.69 7.89 24.26
CA SER A 1 -2.81 8.50 23.26
C SER A 1 -1.49 8.91 23.90
N TYR A 2 -0.43 8.99 23.10
CA TYR A 2 0.90 9.40 23.52
C TYR A 2 1.32 10.66 22.76
N PRO A 3 2.12 11.55 23.37
CA PRO A 3 2.54 12.80 22.73
C PRO A 3 3.57 12.59 21.61
N ALA A 4 4.27 11.48 21.64
CA ALA A 4 5.33 11.11 20.71
C ALA A 4 5.43 9.59 20.61
N ILE A 5 5.96 9.07 19.50
CA ILE A 5 6.09 7.62 19.32
C ILE A 5 7.06 7.00 20.33
N GLY A 6 8.12 7.72 20.70
CA GLY A 6 9.08 7.28 21.72
C GLY A 6 8.50 7.18 23.14
N ALA A 7 7.29 7.71 23.37
CA ALA A 7 6.59 7.56 24.64
C ALA A 7 5.68 6.30 24.68
N VAL A 8 5.53 5.58 23.55
CA VAL A 8 4.80 4.32 23.50
C VAL A 8 5.61 3.24 24.22
N PRO A 9 5.05 2.57 25.24
CA PRO A 9 5.81 1.61 26.04
C PRO A 9 6.16 0.31 25.29
N GLU A 10 5.45 0.02 24.21
CA GLU A 10 5.66 -1.16 23.40
C GLU A 10 6.36 -0.80 22.10
N LYS A 11 7.09 -1.77 21.53
CA LYS A 11 7.74 -1.59 20.23
C LYS A 11 6.68 -1.43 19.14
N VAL A 12 6.82 -0.37 18.34
CA VAL A 12 5.97 -0.13 17.17
C VAL A 12 6.70 -0.58 15.92
N ASP A 13 6.20 -1.61 15.24
CA ASP A 13 6.80 -2.12 14.00
C ASP A 13 6.26 -1.42 12.75
N LEU A 14 4.98 -1.00 12.76
CA LEU A 14 4.29 -0.33 11.66
C LEU A 14 3.61 0.94 12.14
N VAL A 15 3.76 2.02 11.40
CA VAL A 15 3.04 3.28 11.63
C VAL A 15 2.15 3.63 10.45
N VAL A 16 1.01 4.26 10.74
CA VAL A 16 0.15 4.86 9.73
C VAL A 16 0.26 6.38 9.87
N VAL A 17 0.78 7.03 8.83
CA VAL A 17 1.05 8.47 8.81
C VAL A 17 -0.08 9.17 8.05
N ALA A 18 -0.85 10.01 8.75
CA ALA A 18 -2.00 10.75 8.23
C ALA A 18 -1.97 12.21 8.70
N VAL A 19 -0.88 12.90 8.39
CA VAL A 19 -0.67 14.33 8.71
C VAL A 19 -0.50 15.13 7.42
N ALA A 20 -0.43 16.47 7.51
CA ALA A 20 -0.13 17.31 6.35
C ALA A 20 1.24 16.91 5.75
N ALA A 21 1.36 16.99 4.41
CA ALA A 21 2.52 16.47 3.68
C ALA A 21 3.87 17.04 4.18
N ASP A 22 3.88 18.34 4.50
CA ASP A 22 5.06 19.06 5.02
C ASP A 22 5.54 18.57 6.41
N LYS A 23 4.69 17.83 7.14
CA LYS A 23 4.99 17.25 8.45
C LYS A 23 5.44 15.80 8.38
N VAL A 24 5.22 15.14 7.25
CA VAL A 24 5.56 13.71 7.10
C VAL A 24 7.04 13.43 7.32
N PRO A 25 8.01 14.23 6.80
CA PRO A 25 9.43 13.99 7.05
C PRO A 25 9.78 13.95 8.54
N ASP A 26 9.30 14.94 9.32
CA ASP A 26 9.59 15.02 10.76
C ASP A 26 9.01 13.81 11.51
N VAL A 27 7.79 13.38 11.15
CA VAL A 27 7.16 12.18 11.73
C VAL A 27 7.94 10.91 11.38
N LEU A 28 8.42 10.77 10.16
CA LEU A 28 9.22 9.60 9.76
C LEU A 28 10.60 9.59 10.43
N GLU A 29 11.23 10.74 10.65
CA GLU A 29 12.47 10.84 11.44
C GLU A 29 12.24 10.34 12.87
N GLU A 30 11.17 10.78 13.52
CA GLU A 30 10.82 10.36 14.87
C GLU A 30 10.52 8.84 14.91
N CYS A 31 9.77 8.32 13.94
CA CYS A 31 9.48 6.89 13.83
C CYS A 31 10.76 6.07 13.61
N GLY A 32 11.66 6.54 12.74
CA GLY A 32 12.95 5.89 12.49
C GLY A 32 13.83 5.84 13.73
N GLN A 33 13.92 6.93 14.48
CA GLN A 33 14.65 7.00 15.77
C GLN A 33 14.06 6.04 16.81
N ALA A 34 12.73 5.86 16.81
CA ALA A 34 12.05 4.91 17.68
C ALA A 34 12.18 3.44 17.24
N GLY A 35 12.81 3.19 16.08
CA GLY A 35 13.05 1.84 15.56
C GLY A 35 11.87 1.21 14.81
N CYS A 36 10.93 2.03 14.30
CA CYS A 36 9.87 1.56 13.42
C CYS A 36 10.45 1.01 12.12
N ARG A 37 9.88 -0.08 11.62
CA ARG A 37 10.40 -0.79 10.45
C ARG A 37 9.61 -0.55 9.17
N ALA A 38 8.38 -0.08 9.30
CA ALA A 38 7.51 0.19 8.16
C ALA A 38 6.58 1.37 8.43
N ALA A 39 6.23 2.10 7.36
CA ALA A 39 5.25 3.17 7.40
C ALA A 39 4.29 3.08 6.21
N ILE A 40 2.99 3.26 6.47
CA ILE A 40 1.97 3.49 5.47
C ILE A 40 1.67 4.99 5.49
N ILE A 41 1.95 5.69 4.39
CA ILE A 41 1.81 7.14 4.30
C ILE A 41 0.54 7.45 3.52
N ILE A 42 -0.53 7.78 4.27
CA ILE A 42 -1.84 8.14 3.70
C ILE A 42 -1.79 9.52 3.04
N SER A 43 -1.02 10.43 3.62
CA SER A 43 -0.90 11.83 3.22
C SER A 43 -0.65 12.00 1.71
N SER A 44 -1.34 12.95 1.10
CA SER A 44 -1.15 13.40 -0.29
C SER A 44 -0.45 14.78 -0.31
N GLY A 45 0.03 15.21 -1.47
CA GLY A 45 0.78 16.45 -1.65
C GLY A 45 2.26 16.19 -2.01
N PHE A 46 2.54 15.04 -2.60
CA PHE A 46 3.87 14.59 -3.02
C PHE A 46 4.01 14.63 -4.55
N ALA A 47 4.66 13.64 -5.15
CA ALA A 47 4.95 13.64 -6.59
C ALA A 47 3.70 13.54 -7.50
N GLU A 48 2.51 13.28 -6.97
CA GLU A 48 1.25 13.31 -7.71
C GLU A 48 0.75 14.73 -7.97
N VAL A 49 1.21 15.73 -7.20
CA VAL A 49 0.87 17.14 -7.47
C VAL A 49 1.84 17.76 -8.46
N SER A 50 1.34 18.75 -9.21
CA SER A 50 2.17 19.48 -10.17
C SER A 50 3.19 20.36 -9.45
N GLY A 51 4.42 20.40 -9.96
CA GLY A 51 5.50 21.23 -9.42
C GLY A 51 6.65 20.42 -8.84
N PRO A 52 7.78 21.08 -8.58
CA PRO A 52 8.99 20.40 -8.07
C PRO A 52 8.93 20.09 -6.57
N GLU A 53 8.13 20.84 -5.80
CA GLU A 53 8.10 20.76 -4.33
C GLU A 53 7.60 19.38 -3.86
N GLY A 54 6.49 18.90 -4.45
CA GLY A 54 5.94 17.57 -4.10
C GLY A 54 6.90 16.43 -4.42
N LYS A 55 7.63 16.54 -5.53
CA LYS A 55 8.65 15.58 -5.90
C LYS A 55 9.83 15.60 -4.93
N ALA A 56 10.36 16.79 -4.59
CA ALA A 56 11.44 16.94 -3.64
C ALA A 56 11.06 16.39 -2.25
N LEU A 57 9.82 16.63 -1.82
CA LEU A 57 9.31 16.11 -0.57
C LEU A 57 9.23 14.57 -0.58
N GLN A 58 8.83 13.97 -1.71
CA GLN A 58 8.82 12.51 -1.86
C GLN A 58 10.25 11.93 -1.85
N GLU A 59 11.20 12.56 -2.48
CA GLU A 59 12.61 12.16 -2.43
C GLU A 59 13.15 12.22 -0.99
N GLN A 60 12.82 13.27 -0.24
CA GLN A 60 13.20 13.41 1.16
C GLN A 60 12.69 12.26 2.04
N ILE A 61 11.42 11.88 1.92
CA ILE A 61 10.88 10.76 2.73
C ILE A 61 11.52 9.42 2.37
N VAL A 62 11.90 9.22 1.10
CA VAL A 62 12.63 8.01 0.67
C VAL A 62 14.03 7.98 1.30
N GLU A 63 14.73 9.12 1.35
CA GLU A 63 16.04 9.21 2.01
C GLU A 63 15.95 8.88 3.51
N ILE A 64 14.90 9.35 4.19
CA ILE A 64 14.65 9.03 5.59
C ILE A 64 14.38 7.53 5.75
N GLY A 65 13.49 6.96 4.94
CA GLY A 65 13.23 5.52 4.94
C GLY A 65 14.51 4.69 4.79
N ASN A 66 15.35 5.04 3.83
CA ASN A 66 16.65 4.38 3.60
C ASN A 66 17.59 4.50 4.80
N ARG A 67 17.68 5.68 5.41
CA ARG A 67 18.55 5.95 6.57
C ARG A 67 18.22 5.04 7.75
N TYR A 68 16.95 4.80 8.01
CA TYR A 68 16.48 3.97 9.12
C TYR A 68 16.13 2.53 8.73
N SER A 69 16.37 2.13 7.48
CA SER A 69 15.94 0.83 6.93
C SER A 69 14.44 0.58 7.13
N MET A 70 13.65 1.65 7.06
CA MET A 70 12.20 1.65 7.20
C MET A 70 11.56 1.57 5.81
N ARG A 71 10.69 0.57 5.59
CA ARG A 71 9.99 0.41 4.31
C ARG A 71 8.74 1.30 4.25
N LEU A 72 8.49 1.89 3.09
CA LEU A 72 7.41 2.85 2.90
C LEU A 72 6.39 2.34 1.88
N ILE A 73 5.10 2.43 2.22
CA ILE A 73 3.97 2.26 1.30
C ILE A 73 3.31 3.62 1.11
N GLY A 74 3.07 4.00 -0.13
CA GLY A 74 2.52 5.30 -0.50
C GLY A 74 3.59 6.22 -1.09
N PRO A 75 3.53 7.52 -0.79
CA PRO A 75 2.42 8.27 -0.19
C PRO A 75 1.14 8.28 -1.06
N ASN A 76 0.12 9.06 -0.67
CA ASN A 76 -1.11 9.22 -1.43
C ASN A 76 -1.84 7.90 -1.64
N ASN A 77 -2.16 7.19 -0.55
CA ASN A 77 -2.91 5.93 -0.60
C ASN A 77 -4.03 5.90 0.45
N LEU A 78 -4.85 4.86 0.44
CA LEU A 78 -5.90 4.65 1.45
C LEU A 78 -5.51 3.62 2.52
N GLY A 79 -4.27 3.15 2.52
CA GLY A 79 -3.80 2.15 3.45
C GLY A 79 -4.00 0.72 2.97
N SER A 80 -4.00 -0.19 3.92
CA SER A 80 -4.17 -1.61 3.66
C SER A 80 -4.97 -2.30 4.75
N TYR A 81 -5.56 -3.45 4.42
CA TYR A 81 -6.08 -4.37 5.41
C TYR A 81 -5.77 -5.81 5.02
N ASN A 82 -5.65 -6.66 6.03
CA ASN A 82 -5.51 -8.09 5.87
C ASN A 82 -6.33 -8.79 6.95
N VAL A 83 -7.50 -9.29 6.56
CA VAL A 83 -8.44 -9.97 7.46
C VAL A 83 -7.83 -11.25 8.01
N LEU A 84 -6.97 -11.92 7.22
CA LEU A 84 -6.30 -13.16 7.62
C LEU A 84 -5.30 -12.93 8.76
N GLU A 85 -4.84 -11.70 8.93
CA GLU A 85 -3.91 -11.27 9.99
C GLU A 85 -4.58 -10.34 11.02
N HIS A 86 -5.91 -10.18 10.95
CA HIS A 86 -6.68 -9.27 11.82
C HIS A 86 -6.15 -7.83 11.82
N MET A 87 -5.60 -7.38 10.70
CA MET A 87 -5.01 -6.05 10.54
C MET A 87 -5.89 -5.16 9.66
N VAL A 88 -6.21 -3.98 10.18
CA VAL A 88 -6.84 -2.89 9.41
C VAL A 88 -6.05 -1.61 9.65
N ALA A 89 -5.31 -1.15 8.65
CA ALA A 89 -4.52 0.08 8.64
C ALA A 89 -4.94 0.94 7.43
N SER A 90 -6.21 1.31 7.38
CA SER A 90 -6.82 1.96 6.22
C SER A 90 -7.76 3.09 6.64
N THR A 91 -7.83 4.13 5.80
CA THR A 91 -8.78 5.25 5.91
C THR A 91 -9.94 5.12 4.91
N SER A 92 -10.09 3.97 4.25
CA SER A 92 -11.19 3.74 3.33
C SER A 92 -12.53 3.79 4.06
N SER A 93 -13.38 4.75 3.67
CA SER A 93 -14.73 4.88 4.23
C SER A 93 -15.61 3.66 3.92
N THR A 94 -15.32 2.92 2.88
CA THR A 94 -16.04 1.69 2.51
C THR A 94 -16.03 0.68 3.66
N LEU A 95 -14.93 0.60 4.42
CA LEU A 95 -14.82 -0.30 5.58
C LEU A 95 -15.75 0.05 6.74
N LEU A 96 -16.29 1.28 6.78
CA LEU A 96 -17.25 1.71 7.80
C LEU A 96 -18.67 1.21 7.54
N TYR A 97 -18.97 0.81 6.31
CA TYR A 97 -20.31 0.35 5.92
C TYR A 97 -20.51 -1.16 6.10
N TYR A 98 -19.43 -1.90 6.34
CA TYR A 98 -19.47 -3.36 6.45
C TYR A 98 -19.10 -3.79 7.87
N ASN A 99 -20.01 -4.51 8.52
CA ASN A 99 -19.80 -5.01 9.88
C ASN A 99 -18.79 -6.18 9.92
N ASP A 100 -18.75 -6.97 8.84
CA ASP A 100 -17.88 -8.11 8.69
C ASP A 100 -17.08 -7.97 7.41
N LEU A 101 -15.77 -8.23 7.49
CA LEU A 101 -14.93 -8.32 6.32
C LEU A 101 -14.85 -9.81 5.90
N PRO A 102 -15.44 -10.19 4.75
CA PRO A 102 -15.51 -11.60 4.39
C PRO A 102 -14.13 -12.18 4.15
N GLY A 103 -13.94 -13.38 4.65
CA GLY A 103 -12.80 -14.22 4.27
C GLY A 103 -12.83 -14.53 2.77
N GLY A 104 -11.79 -15.16 2.27
CA GLY A 104 -11.67 -15.53 0.85
C GLY A 104 -10.22 -15.85 0.50
N ALA A 105 -9.95 -15.95 -0.79
CA ALA A 105 -8.63 -16.29 -1.29
C ALA A 105 -8.10 -15.31 -2.34
N ILE A 106 -8.70 -14.13 -2.44
CA ILE A 106 -8.31 -13.09 -3.41
C ILE A 106 -7.57 -11.97 -2.67
N ALA A 107 -6.39 -11.61 -3.17
CA ALA A 107 -5.72 -10.39 -2.76
C ALA A 107 -5.87 -9.31 -3.82
N TRP A 108 -6.05 -8.07 -3.40
CA TRP A 108 -6.15 -6.92 -4.28
C TRP A 108 -5.04 -5.92 -4.00
N VAL A 109 -4.26 -5.59 -5.03
CA VAL A 109 -3.22 -4.55 -5.00
C VAL A 109 -3.60 -3.43 -5.95
N SER A 110 -3.57 -2.19 -5.49
CA SER A 110 -4.05 -1.07 -6.31
C SER A 110 -3.21 0.20 -6.11
N GLN A 111 -2.78 0.82 -7.21
CA GLN A 111 -2.21 2.18 -7.16
C GLN A 111 -3.27 3.23 -6.87
N SER A 112 -4.54 2.99 -7.24
CA SER A 112 -5.66 3.88 -6.98
C SER A 112 -6.44 3.47 -5.73
N GLY A 113 -6.45 4.33 -4.71
CA GLY A 113 -7.24 4.11 -3.50
C GLY A 113 -8.75 4.18 -3.78
N ALA A 114 -9.20 5.19 -4.54
CA ALA A 114 -10.61 5.39 -4.84
C ALA A 114 -11.21 4.21 -5.63
N LEU A 115 -10.50 3.75 -6.69
CA LEU A 115 -10.94 2.59 -7.46
C LEU A 115 -10.96 1.33 -6.60
N CYS A 116 -9.94 1.16 -5.74
CA CYS A 116 -9.85 0.04 -4.82
C CYS A 116 -11.09 -0.04 -3.90
N SER A 117 -11.47 1.08 -3.29
CA SER A 117 -12.65 1.16 -2.43
C SER A 117 -13.94 0.81 -3.18
N SER A 118 -14.10 1.32 -4.41
CA SER A 118 -15.29 1.04 -5.24
C SER A 118 -15.40 -0.43 -5.62
N ILE A 119 -14.29 -1.03 -6.05
CA ILE A 119 -14.26 -2.45 -6.45
C ILE A 119 -14.47 -3.36 -5.23
N TYR A 120 -13.86 -3.02 -4.09
CA TYR A 120 -14.06 -3.76 -2.85
C TYR A 120 -15.53 -3.75 -2.42
N GLY A 121 -16.19 -2.56 -2.44
CA GLY A 121 -17.61 -2.47 -2.14
C GLY A 121 -18.45 -3.34 -3.08
N ARG A 122 -18.15 -3.32 -4.37
CA ARG A 122 -18.84 -4.17 -5.33
C ARG A 122 -18.59 -5.66 -5.10
N ALA A 123 -17.37 -6.05 -4.80
CA ALA A 123 -17.04 -7.44 -4.47
C ALA A 123 -17.80 -7.91 -3.24
N TYR A 124 -17.91 -7.06 -2.23
CA TYR A 124 -18.68 -7.33 -1.02
C TYR A 124 -20.16 -7.57 -1.34
N ASP A 125 -20.79 -6.69 -2.14
CA ASP A 125 -22.20 -6.81 -2.55
C ASP A 125 -22.47 -8.09 -3.34
N GLU A 126 -21.47 -8.61 -4.06
CA GLU A 126 -21.55 -9.88 -4.82
C GLU A 126 -21.06 -11.09 -4.02
N GLU A 127 -20.86 -10.94 -2.72
CA GLU A 127 -20.37 -11.99 -1.81
C GLU A 127 -18.99 -12.56 -2.21
N ILE A 128 -18.17 -11.77 -2.89
CA ILE A 128 -16.80 -12.14 -3.28
C ILE A 128 -15.84 -11.72 -2.15
N GLY A 129 -15.26 -12.68 -1.47
CA GLY A 129 -14.33 -12.43 -0.37
C GLY A 129 -12.95 -11.97 -0.87
N VAL A 130 -12.55 -10.77 -0.45
CA VAL A 130 -11.22 -10.18 -0.72
C VAL A 130 -10.56 -9.86 0.62
N PRO A 131 -9.96 -10.86 1.29
CA PRO A 131 -9.43 -10.69 2.64
C PRO A 131 -8.19 -9.82 2.74
N CYS A 132 -7.50 -9.55 1.64
CA CYS A 132 -6.27 -8.77 1.64
C CYS A 132 -6.33 -7.69 0.57
N VAL A 133 -6.19 -6.43 0.99
CA VAL A 133 -6.15 -5.27 0.11
C VAL A 133 -4.98 -4.39 0.48
N VAL A 134 -4.19 -3.98 -0.51
CA VAL A 134 -3.09 -3.04 -0.35
C VAL A 134 -3.19 -1.95 -1.40
N THR A 135 -3.32 -0.70 -0.95
CA THR A 135 -3.21 0.44 -1.85
C THR A 135 -1.79 0.98 -1.81
N THR A 136 -1.16 1.16 -2.96
CA THR A 136 0.27 1.51 -3.05
C THR A 136 0.52 2.99 -3.34
N GLY A 137 -0.49 3.73 -3.84
CA GLY A 137 -0.38 5.16 -4.13
C GLY A 137 0.77 5.47 -5.08
N ASN A 138 1.62 6.42 -4.68
CA ASN A 138 2.74 6.90 -5.50
C ASN A 138 3.90 5.89 -5.65
N GLU A 139 3.93 4.82 -4.86
CA GLU A 139 4.99 3.78 -4.91
C GLU A 139 6.41 4.38 -4.77
N CYS A 140 6.63 5.16 -3.73
CA CYS A 140 7.92 5.82 -3.54
C CYS A 140 9.06 4.86 -3.15
N ASP A 141 8.73 3.74 -2.47
CA ASP A 141 9.64 2.65 -2.11
C ASP A 141 9.04 1.31 -2.53
N LEU A 142 8.07 0.77 -1.76
CA LEU A 142 7.41 -0.48 -2.12
C LEU A 142 6.45 -0.27 -3.29
N GLN A 143 6.61 -1.10 -4.31
CA GLN A 143 5.80 -1.08 -5.53
C GLN A 143 4.77 -2.21 -5.52
N SER A 144 3.77 -2.13 -6.39
CA SER A 144 2.80 -3.21 -6.59
C SER A 144 3.47 -4.57 -6.83
N ALA A 145 4.60 -4.57 -7.55
CA ALA A 145 5.37 -5.79 -7.80
C ALA A 145 5.93 -6.44 -6.52
N ASP A 146 6.43 -5.64 -5.58
CA ASP A 146 6.97 -6.12 -4.30
C ASP A 146 5.85 -6.72 -3.44
N ILE A 147 4.68 -6.07 -3.45
CA ILE A 147 3.50 -6.55 -2.71
C ILE A 147 2.97 -7.85 -3.32
N VAL A 148 2.81 -7.90 -4.66
CA VAL A 148 2.40 -9.12 -5.37
C VAL A 148 3.35 -10.28 -5.05
N TRP A 149 4.66 -10.04 -5.14
CA TRP A 149 5.67 -11.05 -4.83
C TRP A 149 5.48 -11.67 -3.45
N THR A 150 5.22 -10.83 -2.44
CA THR A 150 5.00 -11.26 -1.05
C THR A 150 3.70 -12.02 -0.88
N LEU A 151 2.59 -11.52 -1.48
CA LEU A 151 1.28 -12.15 -1.39
C LEU A 151 1.23 -13.53 -2.05
N LEU A 152 2.04 -13.77 -3.07
CA LEU A 152 2.13 -15.08 -3.73
C LEU A 152 2.68 -16.18 -2.81
N ASP A 153 3.45 -15.83 -1.78
CA ASP A 153 3.98 -16.79 -0.80
C ASP A 153 2.92 -17.23 0.23
N ASP A 154 1.83 -16.48 0.41
CA ASP A 154 0.77 -16.86 1.34
C ASP A 154 -0.08 -17.99 0.73
N PRO A 155 -0.10 -19.20 1.34
CA PRO A 155 -0.87 -20.32 0.80
C PRO A 155 -2.38 -20.10 0.85
N ARG A 156 -2.87 -19.13 1.63
CA ARG A 156 -4.29 -18.77 1.75
C ARG A 156 -4.76 -17.89 0.59
N ILE A 157 -3.82 -17.23 -0.12
CA ILE A 157 -4.12 -16.41 -1.29
C ILE A 157 -3.97 -17.28 -2.54
N HIS A 158 -5.06 -17.42 -3.29
CA HIS A 158 -5.10 -18.22 -4.50
C HIS A 158 -5.10 -17.37 -5.77
N VAL A 159 -5.58 -16.13 -5.70
CA VAL A 159 -5.65 -15.19 -6.82
C VAL A 159 -5.14 -13.83 -6.38
N VAL A 160 -4.32 -13.20 -7.20
CA VAL A 160 -3.90 -11.81 -6.98
C VAL A 160 -4.43 -10.94 -8.12
N CYS A 161 -5.17 -9.90 -7.75
CA CYS A 161 -5.66 -8.88 -8.68
C CYS A 161 -4.84 -7.61 -8.51
N VAL A 162 -4.44 -6.99 -9.61
CA VAL A 162 -3.64 -5.76 -9.61
C VAL A 162 -4.28 -4.69 -10.48
N TYR A 163 -4.48 -3.51 -9.94
CA TYR A 163 -4.73 -2.31 -10.72
C TYR A 163 -3.48 -1.42 -10.73
N CYS A 164 -2.98 -1.09 -11.91
CA CYS A 164 -1.84 -0.20 -12.06
C CYS A 164 -2.06 0.87 -13.14
N GLU A 165 -1.63 2.07 -12.83
CA GLU A 165 -1.56 3.23 -13.74
C GLU A 165 -0.23 3.24 -14.47
N GLY A 166 0.82 2.82 -13.79
CA GLY A 166 2.18 2.68 -14.33
C GLY A 166 2.91 1.48 -13.73
N ILE A 167 3.84 0.91 -14.46
CA ILE A 167 4.77 -0.10 -13.96
C ILE A 167 6.15 0.56 -13.91
N ARG A 168 6.62 0.85 -12.69
CA ARG A 168 7.90 1.55 -12.49
C ARG A 168 9.08 0.66 -12.79
N ASP A 169 9.09 -0.54 -12.21
CA ASP A 169 10.11 -1.56 -12.43
C ASP A 169 9.51 -2.75 -13.19
N ARG A 170 9.79 -2.81 -14.49
CA ARG A 170 9.26 -3.84 -15.38
C ARG A 170 9.85 -5.21 -15.09
N GLU A 171 11.11 -5.27 -14.64
CA GLU A 171 11.79 -6.53 -14.36
C GLU A 171 11.23 -7.16 -13.08
N LYS A 172 11.03 -6.38 -12.02
CA LYS A 172 10.35 -6.82 -10.79
C LYS A 172 8.94 -7.32 -11.09
N PHE A 173 8.15 -6.56 -11.89
CA PHE A 173 6.80 -6.97 -12.22
C PHE A 173 6.76 -8.27 -13.04
N ALA A 174 7.66 -8.40 -14.01
CA ALA A 174 7.79 -9.62 -14.78
C ALA A 174 8.25 -10.82 -13.93
N ALA A 175 9.13 -10.59 -12.95
CA ALA A 175 9.53 -11.62 -12.00
C ALA A 175 8.36 -12.09 -11.13
N ALA A 176 7.54 -11.16 -10.62
CA ALA A 176 6.34 -11.49 -9.88
C ALA A 176 5.32 -12.28 -10.72
N ALA A 177 5.15 -11.93 -12.00
CA ALA A 177 4.28 -12.65 -12.92
C ALA A 177 4.79 -14.09 -13.20
N ARG A 178 6.09 -14.28 -13.37
CA ARG A 178 6.68 -15.63 -13.51
C ARG A 178 6.48 -16.46 -12.24
N LYS A 179 6.72 -15.88 -11.07
CA LYS A 179 6.46 -16.55 -9.78
C LYS A 179 4.99 -16.97 -9.65
N ALA A 180 4.05 -16.11 -10.03
CA ALA A 180 2.63 -16.46 -10.03
C ALA A 180 2.33 -17.66 -10.92
N GLN A 181 2.92 -17.71 -12.13
CA GLN A 181 2.79 -18.82 -13.05
C GLN A 181 3.40 -20.12 -12.49
N GLU A 182 4.59 -20.05 -11.91
CA GLU A 182 5.28 -21.20 -11.30
C GLU A 182 4.47 -21.79 -10.13
N LEU A 183 3.81 -20.94 -9.35
CA LEU A 183 2.94 -21.35 -8.23
C LEU A 183 1.53 -21.75 -8.67
N GLY A 184 1.19 -21.61 -9.94
CA GLY A 184 -0.16 -21.88 -10.45
C GLY A 184 -1.22 -20.92 -9.91
N LYS A 185 -0.82 -19.73 -9.46
CA LYS A 185 -1.72 -18.69 -8.91
C LYS A 185 -2.05 -17.66 -9.99
N PRO A 186 -3.32 -17.52 -10.40
CA PRO A 186 -3.71 -16.49 -11.35
C PRO A 186 -3.33 -15.07 -10.88
N LEU A 187 -2.70 -14.30 -11.77
CA LEU A 187 -2.42 -12.89 -11.61
C LEU A 187 -3.23 -12.10 -12.63
N LEU A 188 -4.27 -11.40 -12.17
CA LEU A 188 -5.13 -10.57 -13.01
C LEU A 188 -4.62 -9.13 -12.96
N VAL A 189 -4.26 -8.56 -14.11
CA VAL A 189 -3.72 -7.20 -14.17
C VAL A 189 -4.62 -6.31 -15.00
N PHE A 190 -5.12 -5.25 -14.37
CA PHE A 190 -5.82 -4.17 -15.02
C PHE A 190 -4.90 -2.96 -15.12
N LYS A 191 -4.27 -2.76 -16.27
CA LYS A 191 -3.39 -1.62 -16.57
C LYS A 191 -4.20 -0.51 -17.25
N ASN A 192 -4.30 0.64 -16.58
CA ASN A 192 -4.88 1.84 -17.18
C ASN A 192 -3.87 2.55 -18.09
N GLY A 193 -4.40 3.25 -19.11
CA GLY A 193 -3.56 3.98 -20.06
C GLY A 193 -2.95 3.11 -21.15
N LYS A 194 -3.33 3.40 -22.40
CA LYS A 194 -2.81 2.76 -23.62
C LYS A 194 -2.09 3.75 -24.54
N THR A 195 -1.99 5.00 -24.13
CA THR A 195 -1.39 6.09 -24.93
C THR A 195 -0.08 6.58 -24.29
N LEU A 196 0.68 7.42 -25.03
CA LEU A 196 1.89 8.06 -24.52
C LEU A 196 1.65 9.00 -23.31
N ARG A 197 0.40 9.29 -22.97
CA ARG A 197 0.00 10.13 -21.83
C ARG A 197 -0.63 9.36 -20.67
N GLY A 198 -0.73 8.05 -20.77
CA GLY A 198 -1.29 7.17 -19.72
C GLY A 198 -1.17 5.70 -20.06
#